data_5d46dd35883aeba44b9364525d7d9be3
#
_entry.id   5d46dd35883aeba44b9364525d7d9be3
#
_cell.length_a   1.000
_cell.length_b   1.000
_cell.length_c   1.000
_cell.angle_alpha   90.00
_cell.angle_beta   90.00
_cell.angle_gamma   90.00
#
_symmetry.space_group_name_H-M   'P 1'
#
loop_
_entity.id
_entity.type
_entity.pdbx_description
1 polymer ?
#
loop_
_entity_poly.entity_id
_entity_poly.type
_entity_poly.pdbx_seq_one_letter_code
_entity_poly.pdbx_strand_id
1 'polypeptide(L)'
;MIISLDNSNQSYVMDIISYLEDGMVEERVKDATKILNLLRSMSDYKPHFEIIGNYRLIDDGIQPEATIMLRANGKEMHEAETGVGPVDALAKVLKKSLKTIFPEIDQVKLIDFGARILDSSSGTATGVQVEILFSNGKDAWRVKEFSENICRAAFLALVDGFEYGIYISKE
;
A
#
# COMPACT_ATOMS: atom_id res chain seq x y z
N MET A 1 -13.29 7.80 4.05
CA MET A 1 -13.47 6.88 2.90
C MET A 1 -13.89 5.53 3.44
N ILE A 2 -15.14 5.15 3.22
CA ILE A 2 -15.67 3.84 3.67
C ILE A 2 -15.41 2.86 2.52
N ILE A 3 -14.44 1.96 2.70
CA ILE A 3 -14.31 0.78 1.84
C ILE A 3 -15.48 -0.12 2.21
N SER A 4 -16.37 -0.41 1.26
CA SER A 4 -17.43 -1.40 1.45
C SER A 4 -16.77 -2.76 1.67
N LEU A 5 -16.71 -3.17 2.94
CA LEU A 5 -16.21 -4.47 3.33
C LEU A 5 -17.33 -5.49 3.15
N ASP A 6 -17.08 -6.58 2.45
CA ASP A 6 -17.98 -7.72 2.46
C ASP A 6 -18.01 -8.40 3.86
N ASN A 7 -19.00 -9.25 4.09
CA ASN A 7 -19.19 -9.87 5.41
C ASN A 7 -18.00 -10.73 5.88
N SER A 8 -17.16 -11.22 4.98
CA SER A 8 -15.95 -11.98 5.33
C SER A 8 -14.84 -11.07 5.87
N ASN A 9 -14.85 -9.81 5.44
CA ASN A 9 -13.90 -8.81 5.88
C ASN A 9 -14.28 -8.18 7.24
N GLN A 10 -15.58 -8.17 7.60
CA GLN A 10 -16.03 -7.63 8.90
C GLN A 10 -15.51 -8.43 10.10
N SER A 11 -15.55 -9.76 10.03
CA SER A 11 -14.98 -10.62 11.08
C SER A 11 -13.47 -10.33 11.26
N TYR A 12 -12.76 -10.16 10.16
CA TYR A 12 -11.34 -9.92 10.16
C TYR A 12 -10.94 -8.56 10.74
N VAL A 13 -11.69 -7.51 10.35
CA VAL A 13 -11.51 -6.15 10.88
C VAL A 13 -11.85 -6.12 12.38
N MET A 14 -12.88 -6.82 12.80
CA MET A 14 -13.26 -6.93 14.22
C MET A 14 -12.20 -7.66 15.02
N ASP A 15 -11.59 -8.71 14.49
CA ASP A 15 -10.49 -9.42 15.15
C ASP A 15 -9.26 -8.51 15.30
N ILE A 16 -8.90 -7.74 14.27
CA ILE A 16 -7.80 -6.79 14.36
C ILE A 16 -8.14 -5.62 15.31
N ILE A 17 -9.36 -5.09 15.28
CA ILE A 17 -9.81 -4.04 16.21
C ILE A 17 -9.80 -4.56 17.65
N SER A 18 -10.26 -5.77 17.88
CA SER A 18 -10.19 -6.43 19.19
C SER A 18 -8.75 -6.58 19.69
N TYR A 19 -7.83 -6.92 18.79
CA TYR A 19 -6.40 -6.94 19.11
C TYR A 19 -5.82 -5.54 19.38
N LEU A 20 -6.31 -4.49 18.69
CA LEU A 20 -5.87 -3.10 18.88
C LEU A 20 -6.33 -2.56 20.25
N GLU A 21 -7.48 -2.96 20.73
CA GLU A 21 -8.01 -2.55 22.03
C GLU A 21 -7.26 -3.19 23.21
N ASP A 22 -6.64 -4.35 23.03
CA ASP A 22 -5.92 -5.08 24.09
C ASP A 22 -4.46 -4.65 24.32
N GLY A 23 -3.97 -3.60 23.65
CA GLY A 23 -2.60 -3.07 23.84
C GLY A 23 -1.47 -4.03 23.43
N MET A 24 -1.81 -5.21 22.92
CA MET A 24 -0.83 -6.25 22.53
C MET A 24 -0.39 -6.16 21.06
N VAL A 25 -0.91 -5.20 20.30
CA VAL A 25 -0.81 -5.19 18.82
C VAL A 25 0.40 -4.43 18.32
N GLU A 26 0.90 -3.44 19.05
CA GLU A 26 2.11 -2.73 18.61
C GLU A 26 3.33 -3.65 18.45
N GLU A 27 3.43 -4.72 19.23
CA GLU A 27 4.51 -5.70 19.10
C GLU A 27 4.36 -6.66 17.90
N ARG A 28 3.16 -6.80 17.34
CA ARG A 28 2.89 -7.73 16.23
C ARG A 28 2.88 -7.09 14.86
N VAL A 29 2.67 -5.77 14.77
CA VAL A 29 2.70 -5.03 13.52
C VAL A 29 4.15 -4.73 13.15
N LYS A 30 4.61 -5.27 12.05
CA LYS A 30 5.97 -5.03 11.54
C LYS A 30 6.07 -3.63 10.91
N ASP A 31 7.16 -2.94 11.18
CA ASP A 31 7.51 -1.70 10.49
C ASP A 31 8.17 -2.02 9.14
N ALA A 32 7.32 -2.18 8.12
CA ALA A 32 7.78 -2.56 6.78
C ALA A 32 8.68 -1.48 6.15
N THR A 33 8.46 -0.21 6.46
CA THR A 33 9.32 0.87 5.97
C THR A 33 10.77 0.70 6.42
N LYS A 34 10.97 0.42 7.70
CA LYS A 34 12.33 0.18 8.24
C LYS A 34 12.96 -1.06 7.63
N ILE A 35 12.19 -2.16 7.53
CA ILE A 35 12.69 -3.41 7.00
C ILE A 35 13.07 -3.26 5.52
N LEU A 36 12.22 -2.66 4.70
CA LEU A 36 12.51 -2.42 3.28
C LEU A 36 13.70 -1.49 3.07
N ASN A 37 13.83 -0.44 3.89
CA ASN A 37 14.99 0.45 3.81
C ASN A 37 16.29 -0.29 4.16
N LEU A 38 16.26 -1.17 5.15
CA LEU A 38 17.39 -2.02 5.48
C LEU A 38 17.73 -2.98 4.34
N LEU A 39 16.72 -3.68 3.78
CA LEU A 39 16.92 -4.58 2.64
C LEU A 39 17.50 -3.86 1.43
N ARG A 40 16.99 -2.68 1.11
CA ARG A 40 17.49 -1.85 -0.02
C ARG A 40 18.91 -1.34 0.19
N SER A 41 19.40 -1.28 1.42
CA SER A 41 20.79 -0.94 1.70
C SER A 41 21.76 -2.12 1.46
N MET A 42 21.23 -3.32 1.31
CA MET A 42 22.01 -4.53 1.01
C MET A 42 22.25 -4.64 -0.50
N SER A 43 23.48 -4.99 -0.89
CA SER A 43 23.90 -4.99 -2.30
C SER A 43 23.22 -6.07 -3.16
N ASP A 44 22.69 -7.10 -2.53
CA ASP A 44 22.08 -8.26 -3.21
C ASP A 44 20.54 -8.23 -3.22
N TYR A 45 19.92 -7.27 -2.53
CA TYR A 45 18.47 -7.15 -2.54
C TYR A 45 17.97 -6.60 -3.89
N LYS A 46 16.99 -7.30 -4.45
CA LYS A 46 16.27 -6.88 -5.65
C LYS A 46 14.78 -6.82 -5.37
N PRO A 47 14.10 -5.71 -5.67
CA PRO A 47 12.65 -5.63 -5.60
C PRO A 47 11.98 -6.71 -6.45
N HIS A 48 10.84 -7.20 -6.01
CA HIS A 48 10.09 -8.23 -6.73
C HIS A 48 9.40 -7.67 -7.98
N PHE A 49 9.12 -6.38 -7.99
CA PHE A 49 8.58 -5.67 -9.14
C PHE A 49 9.09 -4.23 -9.21
N GLU A 50 8.94 -3.64 -10.36
CA GLU A 50 9.36 -2.27 -10.66
C GLU A 50 8.22 -1.52 -11.36
N ILE A 51 7.93 -0.32 -10.92
CA ILE A 51 7.02 0.59 -11.62
C ILE A 51 7.76 1.24 -12.77
N ILE A 52 7.24 1.10 -13.98
CA ILE A 52 7.79 1.72 -15.18
C ILE A 52 7.19 3.12 -15.32
N GLY A 53 8.04 4.14 -15.23
CA GLY A 53 7.58 5.53 -15.26
C GLY A 53 6.84 5.92 -13.99
N ASN A 54 5.61 6.41 -14.14
CA ASN A 54 4.79 6.87 -13.03
C ASN A 54 3.34 6.40 -13.19
N TYR A 55 2.58 6.39 -12.10
CA TYR A 55 1.14 6.18 -12.20
C TYR A 55 0.46 7.35 -12.91
N ARG A 56 -0.69 7.09 -13.51
CA ARG A 56 -1.62 8.12 -13.99
C ARG A 56 -2.92 7.98 -13.21
N LEU A 57 -3.46 9.10 -12.83
CA LEU A 57 -4.70 9.17 -12.08
C LEU A 57 -5.61 10.21 -12.74
N ILE A 58 -6.79 9.76 -13.15
CA ILE A 58 -7.86 10.61 -13.68
C ILE A 58 -8.96 10.62 -12.64
N ASP A 59 -9.28 11.82 -12.15
CA ASP A 59 -10.35 12.02 -11.18
C ASP A 59 -11.23 13.19 -11.65
N ASP A 60 -12.37 12.86 -12.23
CA ASP A 60 -13.35 13.82 -12.70
C ASP A 60 -14.44 14.14 -11.67
N GLY A 61 -14.26 13.65 -10.44
CA GLY A 61 -15.21 13.78 -9.34
C GLY A 61 -16.37 12.78 -9.36
N ILE A 62 -16.38 11.85 -10.34
CA ILE A 62 -17.38 10.78 -10.43
C ILE A 62 -16.79 9.45 -10.00
N GLN A 63 -15.81 8.96 -10.73
CA GLN A 63 -15.13 7.70 -10.45
C GLN A 63 -13.67 7.80 -10.87
N PRO A 64 -12.73 7.86 -9.92
CA PRO A 64 -11.32 7.90 -10.24
C PRO A 64 -10.87 6.65 -10.97
N GLU A 65 -9.99 6.82 -11.95
CA GLU A 65 -9.30 5.75 -12.66
C GLU A 65 -7.79 5.91 -12.49
N ALA A 66 -7.12 4.83 -12.12
CA ALA A 66 -5.67 4.76 -12.06
C ALA A 66 -5.12 3.81 -13.12
N THR A 67 -4.00 4.20 -13.74
CA THR A 67 -3.27 3.40 -14.72
C THR A 67 -1.82 3.29 -14.29
N ILE A 68 -1.25 2.10 -14.37
CA ILE A 68 0.17 1.83 -14.10
C ILE A 68 0.78 0.93 -15.18
N MET A 69 2.09 1.07 -15.34
CA MET A 69 2.92 0.07 -16.00
C MET A 69 3.90 -0.49 -14.99
N LEU A 70 4.02 -1.80 -14.91
CA LEU A 70 4.99 -2.45 -14.04
C LEU A 70 5.68 -3.63 -14.74
N ARG A 71 6.86 -3.95 -14.25
CA ARG A 71 7.65 -5.11 -14.67
C ARG A 71 7.89 -6.02 -13.47
N ALA A 72 7.64 -7.31 -13.65
CA ALA A 72 7.93 -8.33 -12.67
C ALA A 72 8.23 -9.66 -13.37
N ASN A 73 9.24 -10.39 -12.92
CA ASN A 73 9.65 -11.67 -13.51
C ASN A 73 9.82 -11.63 -15.04
N GLY A 74 10.36 -10.53 -15.59
CA GLY A 74 10.56 -10.32 -17.02
C GLY A 74 9.29 -10.01 -17.82
N LYS A 75 8.12 -9.91 -17.17
CA LYS A 75 6.86 -9.50 -17.78
C LYS A 75 6.58 -8.04 -17.53
N GLU A 76 6.17 -7.34 -18.57
CA GLU A 76 5.61 -5.99 -18.45
C GLU A 76 4.09 -6.05 -18.50
N MET A 77 3.46 -5.28 -17.63
CA MET A 77 2.00 -5.16 -17.55
C MET A 77 1.59 -3.71 -17.57
N HIS A 78 0.55 -3.42 -18.30
CA HIS A 78 -0.07 -2.11 -18.38
C HIS A 78 -1.56 -2.30 -18.05
N GLU A 79 -1.97 -1.83 -16.89
CA GLU A 79 -3.31 -2.05 -16.36
C GLU A 79 -3.95 -0.74 -15.92
N ALA A 80 -5.27 -0.72 -16.02
CA ALA A 80 -6.10 0.35 -15.50
C ALA A 80 -7.19 -0.24 -14.59
N GLU A 81 -7.61 0.54 -13.59
CA GLU A 81 -8.68 0.16 -12.68
C GLU A 81 -9.35 1.41 -12.12
N THR A 82 -10.64 1.31 -11.86
CA THR A 82 -11.41 2.37 -11.21
C THR A 82 -11.56 2.09 -9.72
N GLY A 83 -11.79 3.13 -8.94
CA GLY A 83 -12.03 3.04 -7.51
C GLY A 83 -13.10 4.01 -7.04
N VAL A 84 -13.52 3.88 -5.78
CA VAL A 84 -14.45 4.84 -5.14
C VAL A 84 -13.75 6.15 -4.76
N GLY A 85 -12.41 6.11 -4.69
CA GLY A 85 -11.55 7.26 -4.46
C GLY A 85 -10.18 7.05 -5.11
N PRO A 86 -9.32 8.09 -5.17
CA PRO A 86 -8.02 8.01 -5.83
C PRO A 86 -7.11 6.93 -5.27
N VAL A 87 -7.03 6.80 -3.95
CA VAL A 87 -6.20 5.80 -3.27
C VAL A 87 -6.72 4.38 -3.51
N ASP A 88 -8.05 4.21 -3.52
CA ASP A 88 -8.68 2.91 -3.83
C ASP A 88 -8.39 2.50 -5.28
N ALA A 89 -8.46 3.42 -6.24
CA ALA A 89 -8.11 3.14 -7.63
C ALA A 89 -6.63 2.72 -7.78
N LEU A 90 -5.72 3.42 -7.10
CA LEU A 90 -4.29 3.07 -7.09
C LEU A 90 -4.03 1.70 -6.45
N ALA A 91 -4.68 1.40 -5.33
CA ALA A 91 -4.56 0.10 -4.66
C ALA A 91 -5.08 -1.04 -5.54
N LYS A 92 -6.24 -0.84 -6.17
CA LYS A 92 -6.87 -1.84 -7.05
C LYS A 92 -6.04 -2.13 -8.29
N VAL A 93 -5.50 -1.11 -8.95
CA VAL A 93 -4.68 -1.33 -10.15
C VAL A 93 -3.37 -2.03 -9.83
N LEU A 94 -2.71 -1.70 -8.72
CA LEU A 94 -1.51 -2.42 -8.24
C LEU A 94 -1.84 -3.89 -7.94
N LYS A 95 -2.87 -4.13 -7.16
CA LYS A 95 -3.28 -5.48 -6.80
C LYS A 95 -3.66 -6.31 -8.03
N LYS A 96 -4.42 -5.75 -8.97
CA LYS A 96 -4.79 -6.39 -10.23
C LYS A 96 -3.55 -6.82 -11.02
N SER A 97 -2.58 -5.93 -11.15
CA SER A 97 -1.35 -6.20 -11.88
C SER A 97 -0.47 -7.25 -11.20
N LEU A 98 -0.31 -7.15 -9.89
CA LEU A 98 0.61 -8.01 -9.14
C LEU A 98 0.08 -9.43 -8.94
N LYS A 99 -1.22 -9.61 -8.69
CA LYS A 99 -1.79 -10.93 -8.39
C LYS A 99 -1.66 -11.95 -9.53
N THR A 100 -1.45 -11.51 -10.76
CA THR A 100 -1.22 -12.40 -11.91
C THR A 100 0.14 -13.08 -11.85
N ILE A 101 1.11 -12.47 -11.17
CA ILE A 101 2.48 -12.99 -11.01
C ILE A 101 2.71 -13.50 -9.59
N PHE A 102 2.11 -12.84 -8.61
CA PHE A 102 2.21 -13.13 -7.19
C PHE A 102 0.81 -13.43 -6.64
N PRO A 103 0.30 -14.66 -6.76
CA PRO A 103 -1.06 -15.01 -6.32
C PRO A 103 -1.33 -14.71 -4.84
N GLU A 104 -0.30 -14.74 -4.00
CA GLU A 104 -0.35 -14.40 -2.58
C GLU A 104 -0.84 -12.98 -2.32
N ILE A 105 -0.67 -12.07 -3.28
CA ILE A 105 -1.15 -10.69 -3.19
C ILE A 105 -2.69 -10.61 -3.07
N ASP A 106 -3.39 -11.62 -3.53
CA ASP A 106 -4.84 -11.65 -3.38
C ASP A 106 -5.29 -11.64 -1.91
N GLN A 107 -4.48 -12.18 -1.02
CA GLN A 107 -4.71 -12.17 0.44
C GLN A 107 -4.31 -10.86 1.11
N VAL A 108 -3.53 -10.02 0.46
CA VAL A 108 -3.10 -8.74 1.04
C VAL A 108 -4.24 -7.73 0.98
N LYS A 109 -4.58 -7.17 2.14
CA LYS A 109 -5.64 -6.17 2.31
C LYS A 109 -5.11 -4.93 3.00
N LEU A 110 -5.62 -3.78 2.60
CA LEU A 110 -5.45 -2.54 3.34
C LEU A 110 -6.45 -2.55 4.51
N ILE A 111 -5.93 -2.44 5.72
CA ILE A 111 -6.73 -2.48 6.95
C ILE A 111 -7.04 -1.06 7.42
N ASP A 112 -6.06 -0.16 7.31
CA ASP A 112 -6.21 1.22 7.73
C ASP A 112 -5.39 2.16 6.84
N PHE A 113 -5.86 3.39 6.70
CA PHE A 113 -5.21 4.44 5.95
C PHE A 113 -5.28 5.75 6.74
N GLY A 114 -4.13 6.33 7.02
CA GLY A 114 -4.02 7.64 7.67
C GLY A 114 -3.15 8.58 6.84
N ALA A 115 -3.54 9.84 6.83
CA ALA A 115 -2.73 10.90 6.25
C ALA A 115 -2.69 12.09 7.21
N ARG A 116 -1.52 12.68 7.38
CA ARG A 116 -1.36 13.91 8.17
C ARG A 116 -0.47 14.90 7.46
N ILE A 117 -0.83 16.15 7.63
CA ILE A 117 -0.03 17.27 7.14
C ILE A 117 1.11 17.49 8.14
N LEU A 118 2.33 17.56 7.62
CA LEU A 118 3.50 17.92 8.41
C LEU A 118 3.72 19.43 8.30
N ASP A 119 3.60 20.11 9.43
CA ASP A 119 3.89 21.54 9.50
C ASP A 119 5.37 21.80 9.20
N SER A 120 5.63 22.56 8.14
CA SER A 120 6.91 23.22 7.98
C SER A 120 6.79 24.64 8.52
N SER A 121 7.44 24.93 9.62
CA SER A 121 7.50 26.27 10.22
C SER A 121 8.20 27.33 9.35
N SER A 122 8.61 27.00 8.14
CA SER A 122 9.46 27.86 7.30
C SER A 122 9.11 27.87 5.81
N GLY A 123 7.84 27.74 5.41
CA GLY A 123 7.54 27.93 4.00
C GLY A 123 6.23 27.33 3.50
N THR A 124 5.96 27.57 2.23
CA THR A 124 4.73 27.19 1.52
C THR A 124 4.67 25.71 1.10
N ALA A 125 5.75 24.93 1.32
CA ALA A 125 5.82 23.51 0.99
C ALA A 125 5.41 22.67 2.20
N THR A 126 4.13 22.40 2.31
CA THR A 126 3.58 21.49 3.32
C THR A 126 3.67 20.07 2.81
N GLY A 127 4.39 19.21 3.53
CA GLY A 127 4.45 17.78 3.21
C GLY A 127 3.29 17.00 3.82
N VAL A 128 2.96 15.87 3.21
CA VAL A 128 1.96 14.93 3.71
C VAL A 128 2.65 13.61 4.01
N GLN A 129 2.45 13.10 5.22
CA GLN A 129 2.81 11.73 5.56
C GLN A 129 1.58 10.85 5.43
N VAL A 130 1.72 9.76 4.67
CA VAL A 130 0.73 8.70 4.57
C VAL A 130 1.22 7.48 5.33
N GLU A 131 0.32 6.87 6.10
CA GLU A 131 0.56 5.62 6.79
C GLU A 131 -0.53 4.63 6.40
N ILE A 132 -0.13 3.43 5.96
CA ILE A 132 -1.06 2.37 5.60
C ILE A 132 -0.73 1.12 6.41
N LEU A 133 -1.77 0.52 6.99
CA LEU A 133 -1.72 -0.78 7.64
C LEU A 133 -2.22 -1.85 6.68
N PHE A 134 -1.41 -2.87 6.47
CA PHE A 134 -1.73 -4.03 5.63
C PHE A 134 -1.84 -5.31 6.47
N SER A 135 -2.59 -6.28 5.96
CA SER A 135 -2.58 -7.65 6.48
C SER A 135 -2.80 -8.66 5.36
N ASN A 136 -2.18 -9.83 5.48
CA ASN A 136 -2.43 -10.98 4.61
C ASN A 136 -3.25 -12.09 5.31
N GLY A 137 -3.77 -11.77 6.49
CA GLY A 137 -4.52 -12.73 7.27
C GLY A 137 -3.73 -13.47 8.33
N LYS A 138 -2.42 -13.49 8.22
CA LYS A 138 -1.49 -14.11 9.15
C LYS A 138 -0.60 -13.08 9.82
N ASP A 139 -0.10 -12.15 9.01
CA ASP A 139 0.81 -11.09 9.42
C ASP A 139 0.18 -9.71 9.16
N ALA A 140 0.59 -8.72 9.92
CA ALA A 140 0.25 -7.31 9.71
C ALA A 140 1.51 -6.46 9.66
N TRP A 141 1.51 -5.45 8.78
CA TRP A 141 2.64 -4.54 8.63
C TRP A 141 2.19 -3.14 8.29
N ARG A 142 2.99 -2.18 8.66
CA ARG A 142 2.74 -0.75 8.48
C ARG A 142 3.80 -0.14 7.60
N VAL A 143 3.36 0.69 6.67
CA VAL A 143 4.22 1.48 5.80
C VAL A 143 3.94 2.95 6.01
N LYS A 144 5.00 3.74 6.09
CA LYS A 144 4.95 5.20 6.15
C LYS A 144 5.71 5.79 4.98
N GLU A 145 5.07 6.68 4.25
CA GLU A 145 5.68 7.41 3.16
C GLU A 145 5.35 8.90 3.22
N PHE A 146 6.19 9.68 2.59
CA PHE A 146 6.13 11.12 2.63
C PHE A 146 6.22 11.71 1.21
N SER A 147 5.41 12.72 0.93
CA SER A 147 5.47 13.52 -0.30
C SER A 147 4.76 14.86 -0.11
N GLU A 148 5.01 15.81 -0.97
CA GLU A 148 4.20 17.03 -1.07
C GLU A 148 2.78 16.77 -1.61
N ASN A 149 2.57 15.63 -2.28
CA ASN A 149 1.30 15.22 -2.87
C ASN A 149 0.79 13.96 -2.17
N ILE A 150 -0.43 14.00 -1.66
CA ILE A 150 -1.05 12.89 -0.93
C ILE A 150 -1.20 11.62 -1.79
N CYS A 151 -1.59 11.76 -3.05
CA CYS A 151 -1.70 10.60 -3.96
C CYS A 151 -0.34 9.98 -4.23
N ARG A 152 0.71 10.79 -4.34
CA ARG A 152 2.08 10.31 -4.49
C ARG A 152 2.56 9.57 -3.25
N ALA A 153 2.36 10.13 -2.06
CA ALA A 153 2.70 9.46 -0.81
C ALA A 153 1.93 8.15 -0.64
N ALA A 154 0.64 8.15 -0.93
CA ALA A 154 -0.19 6.95 -0.91
C ALA A 154 0.30 5.89 -1.89
N PHE A 155 0.65 6.29 -3.12
CA PHE A 155 1.17 5.35 -4.13
C PHE A 155 2.49 4.70 -3.70
N LEU A 156 3.41 5.48 -3.16
CA LEU A 156 4.68 4.96 -2.63
C LEU A 156 4.44 3.97 -1.48
N ALA A 157 3.53 4.31 -0.57
CA ALA A 157 3.17 3.43 0.54
C ALA A 157 2.48 2.13 0.05
N LEU A 158 1.65 2.20 -0.98
CA LEU A 158 1.04 1.03 -1.59
C LEU A 158 2.08 0.12 -2.25
N VAL A 159 3.01 0.69 -3.01
CA VAL A 159 4.12 -0.06 -3.64
C VAL A 159 4.93 -0.79 -2.58
N ASP A 160 5.34 -0.10 -1.53
CA ASP A 160 6.11 -0.69 -0.44
C ASP A 160 5.31 -1.73 0.35
N GLY A 161 4.03 -1.48 0.57
CA GLY A 161 3.16 -2.43 1.26
C GLY A 161 3.00 -3.74 0.52
N PHE A 162 2.81 -3.70 -0.78
CA PHE A 162 2.73 -4.90 -1.62
C PHE A 162 4.10 -5.57 -1.78
N GLU A 163 5.18 -4.81 -1.95
CA GLU A 163 6.55 -5.36 -1.98
C GLU A 163 6.86 -6.14 -0.71
N TYR A 164 6.54 -5.58 0.45
CA TYR A 164 6.74 -6.27 1.72
C TYR A 164 5.87 -7.52 1.84
N GLY A 165 4.61 -7.47 1.39
CA GLY A 165 3.71 -8.62 1.37
C GLY A 165 4.25 -9.78 0.53
N ILE A 166 4.84 -9.48 -0.63
CA ILE A 166 5.51 -10.49 -1.46
C ILE A 166 6.76 -11.02 -0.76
N TYR A 167 7.57 -10.13 -0.20
CA TYR A 167 8.80 -10.50 0.52
C TYR A 167 8.53 -11.52 1.63
N ILE A 168 7.60 -11.25 2.54
CA ILE A 168 7.31 -12.15 3.66
C ILE A 168 6.64 -13.46 3.24
N SER A 169 6.00 -13.50 2.08
CA SER A 169 5.37 -14.72 1.58
C SER A 169 6.40 -15.75 1.08
N LYS A 170 7.62 -15.31 0.85
CA LYS A 170 8.74 -16.14 0.33
C LYS A 170 9.73 -16.56 1.42
N GLU A 171 9.59 -16.00 2.62
CA GLU A 171 10.35 -16.39 3.80
C GLU A 171 9.71 -17.63 4.46
#